data_1099edcf233bafad147cf1033ae6c4fa
#
_entry.id   1099edcf233bafad147cf1033ae6c4fa
#
_cell.length_a   1.000
_cell.length_b   1.000
_cell.length_c   1.000
_cell.angle_alpha   90.00
_cell.angle_beta   90.00
_cell.angle_gamma   90.00
#
_symmetry.space_group_name_H-M   'P 1'
#
loop_
_entity.id
_entity.type
_entity.pdbx_description
1 polymer ?
#
loop_
_entity_poly.entity_id
_entity_poly.type
_entity_poly.pdbx_seq_one_letter_code
_entity_poly.pdbx_strand_id
1 'polypeptide(L)'
;RPFRYSYASGLTSFGSQPHDMRSNFPLIEQAHRRLAKVVIENKDFEKLIRQYDRPVSFFYLDPPYHATEGYYQNIGEDGFTERDHIRLRDALLSIEGKFLLSYNDDAFVRGLYDRPGLSLMETTRINNIKQRYDPNCQFPELLIANYDLGERSRSAPTQMTLFDWNSGEPISES
;
A
#
# COMPACT_ATOMS: atom_id res chain seq x y z
N ARG A 1 1.35 -14.05 14.02
CA ARG A 1 1.69 -15.49 13.90
C ARG A 1 2.35 -15.67 12.56
N PRO A 2 3.59 -16.18 12.51
CA PRO A 2 4.22 -16.51 11.26
C PRO A 2 3.35 -17.57 10.56
N PHE A 3 3.14 -17.41 9.29
CA PHE A 3 2.51 -18.32 8.35
C PHE A 3 1.91 -19.59 8.98
N ARG A 4 0.58 -19.65 9.14
CA ARG A 4 -0.07 -20.92 9.45
C ARG A 4 0.14 -21.84 8.25
N TYR A 5 1.12 -22.70 8.35
CA TYR A 5 1.19 -23.87 7.51
C TYR A 5 -0.02 -24.73 7.88
N SER A 6 -1.10 -24.62 7.14
CA SER A 6 -2.23 -25.50 7.31
C SER A 6 -1.92 -26.82 6.63
N TYR A 7 -1.27 -27.71 7.37
CA TYR A 7 -1.06 -29.08 6.95
C TYR A 7 -2.41 -29.81 6.71
N ALA A 8 -3.49 -29.31 7.31
CA ALA A 8 -4.83 -29.88 7.22
C ALA A 8 -5.55 -29.57 5.90
N SER A 9 -5.20 -28.51 5.18
CA SER A 9 -5.86 -28.19 3.91
C SER A 9 -5.46 -29.10 2.76
N GLY A 10 -4.36 -29.83 2.88
CA GLY A 10 -3.92 -30.82 1.90
C GLY A 10 -4.60 -32.18 2.02
N LEU A 11 -5.20 -32.46 3.18
CA LEU A 11 -5.80 -33.79 3.46
C LEU A 11 -7.30 -33.86 3.22
N THR A 12 -7.98 -32.71 3.09
CA THR A 12 -9.46 -32.68 3.01
C THR A 12 -10.01 -32.26 1.65
N SER A 13 -9.19 -31.81 0.71
CA SER A 13 -9.64 -31.57 -0.65
C SER A 13 -9.03 -32.59 -1.60
N PHE A 14 -9.82 -33.53 -1.98
CA PHE A 14 -9.58 -34.38 -3.14
C PHE A 14 -9.45 -33.45 -4.35
N GLY A 15 -8.21 -33.17 -4.80
CA GLY A 15 -7.95 -32.38 -6.01
C GLY A 15 -6.98 -31.22 -5.91
N SER A 16 -6.56 -30.78 -4.71
CA SER A 16 -5.43 -29.84 -4.66
C SER A 16 -4.11 -30.61 -4.76
N GLN A 17 -3.53 -30.61 -5.93
CA GLN A 17 -2.16 -31.07 -6.08
C GLN A 17 -1.26 -30.26 -5.14
N PRO A 18 -0.29 -30.90 -4.45
CA PRO A 18 0.71 -30.17 -3.69
C PRO A 18 1.37 -29.17 -4.64
N HIS A 19 1.40 -27.93 -4.21
CA HIS A 19 2.00 -26.85 -5.02
C HIS A 19 3.47 -27.19 -5.28
N ASP A 20 3.82 -27.47 -6.53
CA ASP A 20 5.22 -27.76 -6.85
C ASP A 20 6.05 -26.49 -6.64
N MET A 21 6.87 -26.50 -5.60
CA MET A 21 7.75 -25.38 -5.25
C MET A 21 8.68 -25.00 -6.40
N ARG A 22 8.96 -25.91 -7.31
CA ARG A 22 9.83 -25.65 -8.50
C ARG A 22 9.19 -24.64 -9.44
N SER A 23 7.87 -24.59 -9.52
CA SER A 23 7.14 -23.59 -10.32
C SER A 23 7.36 -22.17 -9.83
N ASN A 24 7.80 -22.00 -8.57
CA ASN A 24 8.06 -20.68 -7.97
C ASN A 24 9.51 -20.19 -8.21
N PHE A 25 10.44 -21.03 -8.65
CA PHE A 25 11.83 -20.60 -8.87
C PHE A 25 11.97 -19.45 -9.87
N PRO A 26 11.26 -19.42 -11.02
CA PRO A 26 11.30 -18.28 -11.91
C PRO A 26 10.78 -16.98 -11.25
N LEU A 27 9.77 -17.08 -10.39
CA LEU A 27 9.22 -15.93 -9.65
C LEU A 27 10.23 -15.39 -8.61
N ILE A 28 10.96 -16.29 -7.94
CA ILE A 28 12.02 -15.91 -6.99
C ILE A 28 13.14 -15.18 -7.73
N GLU A 29 13.55 -15.69 -8.87
CA GLU A 29 14.58 -15.06 -9.72
C GLU A 29 14.15 -13.67 -10.20
N GLN A 30 12.91 -13.54 -10.65
CA GLN A 30 12.34 -12.25 -11.04
C GLN A 30 12.28 -11.28 -9.86
N ALA A 31 11.84 -11.74 -8.69
CA ALA A 31 11.82 -10.94 -7.46
C ALA A 31 13.21 -10.47 -7.08
N HIS A 32 14.22 -11.35 -7.15
CA HIS A 32 15.61 -11.02 -6.90
C HIS A 32 16.11 -9.88 -7.80
N ARG A 33 15.86 -9.97 -9.11
CA ARG A 33 16.25 -8.93 -10.07
C ARG A 33 15.54 -7.60 -9.79
N ARG A 34 14.25 -7.62 -9.47
CA ARG A 34 13.48 -6.41 -9.15
C ARG A 34 13.96 -5.75 -7.86
N LEU A 35 14.35 -6.54 -6.87
CA LEU A 35 14.80 -6.05 -5.57
C LEU A 35 16.27 -5.63 -5.53
N ALA A 36 17.04 -5.90 -6.58
CA ALA A 36 18.49 -5.63 -6.61
C ALA A 36 18.88 -4.17 -6.34
N LYS A 37 17.97 -3.21 -6.58
CA LYS A 37 18.15 -1.78 -6.32
C LYS A 37 17.25 -1.23 -5.22
N VAL A 38 16.60 -2.12 -4.47
CA VAL A 38 15.67 -1.76 -3.40
C VAL A 38 16.38 -1.81 -2.06
N VAL A 39 16.26 -0.73 -1.30
CA VAL A 39 16.70 -0.68 0.11
C VAL A 39 15.51 -1.03 0.98
N ILE A 40 15.66 -2.05 1.83
CA ILE A 40 14.62 -2.45 2.78
C ILE A 40 15.03 -1.91 4.15
N GLU A 41 14.16 -1.08 4.73
CA GLU A 41 14.40 -0.45 6.03
C GLU A 41 13.33 -0.88 7.03
N ASN A 42 13.72 -1.08 8.27
CA ASN A 42 12.82 -1.28 9.40
C ASN A 42 13.11 -0.18 10.44
N LYS A 43 12.50 0.98 10.21
CA LYS A 43 12.69 2.19 11.03
C LYS A 43 11.34 2.83 11.35
N ASP A 44 11.34 3.67 12.37
CA ASP A 44 10.22 4.59 12.62
C ASP A 44 9.99 5.47 11.38
N PHE A 45 8.73 5.61 10.98
CA PHE A 45 8.33 6.30 9.75
C PHE A 45 8.79 7.76 9.70
N GLU A 46 8.77 8.47 10.83
CA GLU A 46 9.20 9.88 10.89
C GLU A 46 10.70 10.00 10.60
N LYS A 47 11.52 9.10 11.16
CA LYS A 47 12.95 9.07 10.87
C LYS A 47 13.23 8.71 9.42
N LEU A 48 12.45 7.79 8.86
CA LEU A 48 12.58 7.37 7.47
C LEU A 48 12.21 8.50 6.51
N ILE A 49 11.09 9.17 6.74
CA ILE A 49 10.65 10.32 5.95
C ILE A 49 11.73 11.39 5.96
N ARG A 50 12.20 11.82 7.13
CA ARG A 50 13.26 12.82 7.25
C ARG A 50 14.58 12.42 6.58
N GLN A 51 14.91 11.14 6.60
CA GLN A 51 16.14 10.63 5.98
C GLN A 51 16.12 10.74 4.46
N TYR A 52 14.97 10.50 3.84
CA TYR A 52 14.83 10.41 2.40
C TYR A 52 14.10 11.60 1.76
N ASP A 53 13.67 12.58 2.55
CA ASP A 53 12.99 13.76 2.01
C ASP A 53 13.92 14.63 1.18
N ARG A 54 13.52 14.87 -0.05
CA ARG A 54 14.15 15.75 -1.06
C ARG A 54 13.04 16.27 -1.98
N PRO A 55 13.25 17.37 -2.71
CA PRO A 55 12.27 17.89 -3.66
C PRO A 55 11.81 16.89 -4.73
N VAL A 56 12.66 15.90 -5.04
CA VAL A 56 12.37 14.84 -6.03
C VAL A 56 11.83 13.56 -5.40
N SER A 57 11.73 13.49 -4.08
CA SER A 57 11.23 12.30 -3.37
C SER A 57 9.74 12.16 -3.56
N PHE A 58 9.30 10.91 -3.65
CA PHE A 58 7.90 10.55 -3.63
C PHE A 58 7.66 9.47 -2.57
N PHE A 59 6.78 9.76 -1.62
CA PHE A 59 6.39 8.84 -0.56
C PHE A 59 5.02 8.26 -0.85
N TYR A 60 4.92 6.94 -0.95
CA TYR A 60 3.64 6.24 -0.88
C TYR A 60 3.49 5.63 0.51
N LEU A 61 2.37 5.93 1.17
CA LEU A 61 2.11 5.54 2.55
C LEU A 61 0.79 4.78 2.64
N ASP A 62 0.82 3.66 3.35
CA ASP A 62 -0.34 2.81 3.66
C ASP A 62 -0.23 2.41 5.15
N PRO A 63 -0.47 3.35 6.08
CA PRO A 63 -0.38 3.08 7.50
C PRO A 63 -1.54 2.19 7.97
N PRO A 64 -1.48 1.64 9.20
CA PRO A 64 -2.65 1.04 9.81
C PRO A 64 -3.83 2.01 9.81
N TYR A 65 -5.00 1.54 9.37
CA TYR A 65 -6.18 2.38 9.26
C TYR A 65 -6.74 2.71 10.65
N HIS A 66 -7.19 3.94 10.83
CA HIS A 66 -7.84 4.36 12.06
C HIS A 66 -9.07 3.49 12.37
N ALA A 67 -9.29 3.18 13.65
CA ALA A 67 -10.36 2.30 14.15
C ALA A 67 -10.30 0.83 13.66
N THR A 68 -9.21 0.41 12.99
CA THR A 68 -8.98 -0.99 12.62
C THR A 68 -7.88 -1.67 13.42
N GLU A 69 -7.43 -1.05 14.48
CA GLU A 69 -6.27 -1.43 15.31
C GLU A 69 -6.36 -2.86 15.83
N GLY A 70 -7.56 -3.38 16.11
CA GLY A 70 -7.77 -4.78 16.52
C GLY A 70 -7.37 -5.83 15.49
N TYR A 71 -7.15 -5.47 14.23
CA TYR A 71 -6.73 -6.38 13.18
C TYR A 71 -5.20 -6.54 13.07
N TYR A 72 -4.45 -5.60 13.62
CA TYR A 72 -2.99 -5.57 13.55
C TYR A 72 -2.36 -6.01 14.87
N GLN A 73 -2.42 -7.30 15.18
CA GLN A 73 -1.91 -7.90 16.43
C GLN A 73 -0.38 -7.81 16.64
N ASN A 74 0.38 -7.24 15.71
CA ASN A 74 1.84 -7.27 15.73
C ASN A 74 2.52 -5.90 15.79
N ILE A 75 1.78 -4.82 16.08
CA ILE A 75 2.34 -3.45 16.12
C ILE A 75 2.62 -3.06 17.60
N GLY A 76 3.52 -3.81 18.28
CA GLY A 76 3.85 -3.52 19.67
C GLY A 76 2.65 -3.66 20.64
N GLU A 77 2.87 -3.40 21.92
CA GLU A 77 1.81 -3.48 22.95
C GLU A 77 0.76 -2.37 22.78
N ASP A 78 1.15 -1.21 22.24
CA ASP A 78 0.29 -0.03 22.09
C ASP A 78 -0.31 0.15 20.68
N GLY A 79 0.09 -0.66 19.69
CA GLY A 79 -0.37 -0.53 18.30
C GLY A 79 0.06 0.78 17.62
N PHE A 80 -0.67 1.18 16.57
CA PHE A 80 -0.52 2.47 15.90
C PHE A 80 -1.65 3.39 16.42
N THR A 81 -1.31 4.33 17.28
CA THR A 81 -2.26 5.13 18.05
C THR A 81 -2.68 6.41 17.32
N GLU A 82 -3.74 7.10 17.78
CA GLU A 82 -4.10 8.43 17.28
C GLU A 82 -2.94 9.42 17.32
N ARG A 83 -2.06 9.30 18.32
CA ARG A 83 -0.84 10.11 18.40
C ARG A 83 0.10 9.84 17.23
N ASP A 84 0.19 8.60 16.77
CA ASP A 84 1.05 8.23 15.62
C ASP A 84 0.44 8.72 14.30
N HIS A 85 -0.89 8.70 14.17
CA HIS A 85 -1.58 9.33 13.04
C HIS A 85 -1.30 10.84 12.97
N ILE A 86 -1.31 11.53 14.12
CA ILE A 86 -0.98 12.95 14.22
C ILE A 86 0.49 13.19 13.86
N ARG A 87 1.42 12.40 14.40
CA ARG A 87 2.85 12.47 14.06
C ARG A 87 3.09 12.27 12.56
N LEU A 88 2.39 11.31 11.95
CA LEU A 88 2.50 11.05 10.51
C LEU A 88 2.04 12.26 9.71
N ARG A 89 0.88 12.84 10.05
CA ARG A 89 0.41 14.08 9.42
C ARG A 89 1.46 15.19 9.54
N ASP A 90 2.01 15.43 10.73
CA ASP A 90 2.96 16.51 10.98
C ASP A 90 4.25 16.31 10.17
N ALA A 91 4.73 15.07 10.10
CA ALA A 91 5.87 14.72 9.25
C ALA A 91 5.58 15.02 7.76
N LEU A 92 4.42 14.61 7.26
CA LEU A 92 4.04 14.81 5.86
C LEU A 92 3.81 16.27 5.48
N LEU A 93 3.33 17.09 6.40
CA LEU A 93 3.16 18.53 6.16
C LEU A 93 4.49 19.31 6.10
N SER A 94 5.58 18.71 6.56
CA SER A 94 6.91 19.34 6.61
C SER A 94 7.85 18.93 5.48
N ILE A 95 7.46 17.98 4.61
CA ILE A 95 8.34 17.49 3.55
C ILE A 95 8.47 18.45 2.37
N GLU A 96 9.61 18.39 1.70
CA GLU A 96 9.87 19.07 0.43
C GLU A 96 9.37 18.23 -0.77
N GLY A 97 9.34 16.92 -0.62
CA GLY A 97 8.92 15.96 -1.62
C GLY A 97 7.41 15.88 -1.80
N LYS A 98 6.98 14.91 -2.57
CA LYS A 98 5.56 14.60 -2.79
C LYS A 98 5.15 13.36 -2.04
N PHE A 99 3.89 13.30 -1.62
CA PHE A 99 3.33 12.08 -1.02
C PHE A 99 1.96 11.72 -1.59
N LEU A 100 1.67 10.44 -1.54
CA LEU A 100 0.34 9.85 -1.70
C LEU A 100 0.09 8.93 -0.51
N LEU A 101 -0.97 9.22 0.23
CA LEU A 101 -1.36 8.50 1.44
C LEU A 101 -2.72 7.86 1.22
N SER A 102 -2.84 6.58 1.51
CA SER A 102 -4.08 5.81 1.49
C SER A 102 -4.60 5.62 2.91
N TYR A 103 -5.89 5.91 3.13
CA TYR A 103 -6.55 5.77 4.43
C TYR A 103 -8.01 5.33 4.29
N ASN A 104 -8.56 4.75 5.38
CA ASN A 104 -10.02 4.64 5.49
C ASN A 104 -10.66 6.03 5.61
N ASP A 105 -11.85 6.16 5.03
CA ASP A 105 -12.62 7.39 5.14
C ASP A 105 -13.36 7.43 6.47
N ASP A 106 -12.86 8.22 7.41
CA ASP A 106 -13.53 8.50 8.66
C ASP A 106 -13.33 9.96 9.11
N ALA A 107 -14.13 10.38 10.09
CA ALA A 107 -14.14 11.76 10.55
C ALA A 107 -12.80 12.21 11.17
N PHE A 108 -12.08 11.33 11.85
CA PHE A 108 -10.78 11.64 12.43
C PHE A 108 -9.74 11.89 11.34
N VAL A 109 -9.66 11.01 10.34
CA VAL A 109 -8.73 11.15 9.21
C VAL A 109 -9.05 12.41 8.40
N ARG A 110 -10.33 12.67 8.11
CA ARG A 110 -10.74 13.93 7.47
C ARG A 110 -10.32 15.15 8.28
N GLY A 111 -10.51 15.13 9.59
CA GLY A 111 -10.08 16.21 10.50
C GLY A 111 -8.57 16.46 10.48
N LEU A 112 -7.76 15.44 10.21
CA LEU A 112 -6.30 15.58 10.10
C LEU A 112 -5.87 16.21 8.77
N TYR A 113 -6.55 15.88 7.66
CA TYR A 113 -6.04 16.15 6.32
C TYR A 113 -6.93 17.07 5.45
N ASP A 114 -8.17 17.37 5.86
CA ASP A 114 -9.02 18.34 5.15
C ASP A 114 -8.55 19.77 5.44
N ARG A 115 -7.57 20.22 4.67
CA ARG A 115 -6.92 21.52 4.83
C ARG A 115 -6.34 22.05 3.51
N PRO A 116 -6.13 23.38 3.40
CA PRO A 116 -5.51 23.98 2.23
C PRO A 116 -4.14 23.37 1.91
N GLY A 117 -3.89 23.14 0.62
CA GLY A 117 -2.62 22.59 0.13
C GLY A 117 -2.60 21.07 0.03
N LEU A 118 -3.65 20.38 0.48
CA LEU A 118 -3.84 18.95 0.28
C LEU A 118 -5.01 18.67 -0.65
N SER A 119 -4.87 17.62 -1.46
CA SER A 119 -5.94 17.05 -2.28
C SER A 119 -6.47 15.80 -1.62
N LEU A 120 -7.79 15.73 -1.43
CA LEU A 120 -8.48 14.54 -0.95
C LEU A 120 -9.35 13.99 -2.09
N MET A 121 -9.18 12.70 -2.40
CA MET A 121 -9.99 12.00 -3.38
C MET A 121 -10.64 10.78 -2.74
N GLU A 122 -11.96 10.72 -2.79
CA GLU A 122 -12.72 9.57 -2.32
C GLU A 122 -12.62 8.43 -3.34
N THR A 123 -12.40 7.23 -2.83
CA THR A 123 -12.37 6.00 -3.61
C THR A 123 -13.03 4.87 -2.83
N THR A 124 -13.20 3.75 -3.47
CA THR A 124 -13.73 2.55 -2.83
C THR A 124 -12.79 1.38 -3.06
N ARG A 125 -12.50 0.66 -2.00
CA ARG A 125 -11.69 -0.55 -2.05
C ARG A 125 -12.56 -1.79 -1.90
N ILE A 126 -12.33 -2.76 -2.77
CA ILE A 126 -12.93 -4.09 -2.64
C ILE A 126 -12.14 -4.86 -1.59
N ASN A 127 -12.80 -5.28 -0.51
CA ASN A 127 -12.13 -6.09 0.51
C ASN A 127 -12.11 -7.56 0.09
N ASN A 128 -10.98 -8.01 -0.43
CA ASN A 128 -10.77 -9.40 -0.87
C ASN A 128 -10.95 -10.44 0.25
N ILE A 129 -10.80 -10.05 1.52
CA ILE A 129 -10.95 -10.96 2.67
C ILE A 129 -12.42 -11.19 2.98
N LYS A 130 -13.25 -10.15 2.91
CA LYS A 130 -14.70 -10.24 3.13
C LYS A 130 -15.49 -10.68 1.91
N GLN A 131 -14.91 -10.62 0.70
CA GLN A 131 -15.58 -11.08 -0.53
C GLN A 131 -16.08 -12.54 -0.47
N ARG A 132 -15.47 -13.36 0.38
CA ARG A 132 -15.96 -14.74 0.63
C ARG A 132 -17.31 -14.79 1.33
N TYR A 133 -17.68 -13.73 2.04
CA TYR A 133 -18.89 -13.67 2.89
C TYR A 133 -19.86 -12.60 2.41
N ASP A 134 -19.37 -11.54 1.75
CA ASP A 134 -20.16 -10.45 1.20
C ASP A 134 -19.47 -9.91 -0.08
N PRO A 135 -19.87 -10.40 -1.26
CA PRO A 135 -19.22 -10.05 -2.54
C PRO A 135 -19.30 -8.56 -2.92
N ASN A 136 -20.19 -7.79 -2.31
CA ASN A 136 -20.44 -6.39 -2.62
C ASN A 136 -19.94 -5.44 -1.52
N CYS A 137 -19.22 -5.93 -0.53
CA CYS A 137 -18.71 -5.10 0.56
C CYS A 137 -17.62 -4.17 0.05
N GLN A 138 -17.97 -2.92 -0.17
CA GLN A 138 -17.06 -1.83 -0.52
C GLN A 138 -16.73 -1.04 0.75
N PHE A 139 -15.47 -0.68 0.89
CA PHE A 139 -15.00 0.16 1.98
C PHE A 139 -14.63 1.54 1.43
N PRO A 140 -15.18 2.61 2.00
CA PRO A 140 -14.76 3.95 1.63
C PRO A 140 -13.30 4.18 2.02
N GLU A 141 -12.55 4.74 1.11
CA GLU A 141 -11.13 5.01 1.23
C GLU A 141 -10.82 6.42 0.75
N LEU A 142 -9.84 7.06 1.36
CA LEU A 142 -9.33 8.36 0.98
C LEU A 142 -7.93 8.22 0.40
N LEU A 143 -7.71 8.83 -0.76
CA LEU A 143 -6.38 9.15 -1.26
C LEU A 143 -6.08 10.61 -0.96
N ILE A 144 -4.97 10.84 -0.28
CA ILE A 144 -4.56 12.15 0.21
C ILE A 144 -3.18 12.48 -0.35
N ALA A 145 -3.01 13.67 -0.92
CA ALA A 145 -1.75 14.07 -1.54
C ALA A 145 -1.47 15.57 -1.35
N ASN A 146 -0.20 15.98 -1.40
CA ASN A 146 0.21 17.37 -1.45
C ASN A 146 0.37 17.91 -2.89
N TYR A 147 -0.33 17.31 -3.83
CA TYR A 147 -0.43 17.73 -5.23
C TYR A 147 -1.82 17.42 -5.78
N ASP A 148 -2.19 17.98 -6.92
CA ASP A 148 -3.49 17.77 -7.52
C ASP A 148 -3.62 16.32 -8.05
N LEU A 149 -4.52 15.53 -7.46
CA LEU A 149 -4.84 14.17 -7.88
C LEU A 149 -5.67 14.14 -9.18
N GLY A 150 -6.38 15.22 -9.52
CA GLY A 150 -7.22 15.30 -10.72
C GLY A 150 -6.43 15.57 -12.00
N GLU A 151 -5.27 16.18 -11.91
CA GLU A 151 -4.47 16.58 -13.07
C GLU A 151 -3.94 15.38 -13.87
N ARG A 152 -3.60 14.28 -13.21
CA ARG A 152 -3.13 13.05 -13.87
C ARG A 152 -4.22 12.23 -14.54
N SER A 153 -5.47 12.39 -14.14
CA SER A 153 -6.60 11.68 -14.75
C SER A 153 -6.84 12.10 -16.22
N ARG A 154 -6.31 13.26 -16.62
CA ARG A 154 -6.49 13.81 -17.96
C ARG A 154 -5.39 13.44 -18.96
N SER A 155 -4.24 12.95 -18.48
CA SER A 155 -3.06 12.66 -19.30
C SER A 155 -2.42 11.30 -19.01
N ALA A 156 -3.10 10.43 -18.26
CA ALA A 156 -2.55 9.13 -17.94
C ALA A 156 -2.43 8.26 -19.19
N PRO A 157 -1.24 7.79 -19.55
CA PRO A 157 -1.14 6.67 -20.48
C PRO A 157 -1.94 5.50 -19.90
N THR A 158 -2.57 4.74 -20.78
CA THR A 158 -3.32 3.52 -20.42
C THR A 158 -2.58 2.73 -19.36
N GLN A 159 -3.26 2.44 -18.26
CA GLN A 159 -2.67 1.71 -17.14
C GLN A 159 -2.06 0.40 -17.66
N MET A 160 -0.75 0.29 -17.66
CA MET A 160 -0.08 -0.96 -17.98
C MET A 160 -0.46 -1.99 -16.93
N THR A 161 -1.10 -3.07 -17.34
CA THR A 161 -1.39 -4.18 -16.44
C THR A 161 -0.08 -4.90 -16.09
N LEU A 162 -0.06 -5.64 -14.99
CA LEU A 162 1.12 -6.42 -14.59
C LEU A 162 1.54 -7.44 -15.67
N PHE A 163 0.67 -7.75 -16.63
CA PHE A 163 0.88 -8.66 -17.75
C PHE A 163 1.52 -7.99 -18.97
N ASP A 164 1.35 -6.67 -19.15
CA ASP A 164 1.93 -5.94 -20.28
C ASP A 164 3.46 -5.79 -20.17
N TRP A 165 4.01 -6.00 -18.97
CA TRP A 165 5.44 -5.99 -18.70
C TRP A 165 6.20 -7.20 -19.33
N ASN A 166 5.51 -8.24 -19.72
CA ASN A 166 6.12 -9.49 -20.22
C ASN A 166 6.41 -9.48 -21.73
N SER A 167 5.99 -8.46 -22.47
CA SER A 167 6.14 -8.41 -23.93
C SER A 167 7.51 -7.97 -24.42
N GLY A 168 8.42 -7.51 -23.53
CA GLY A 168 9.85 -7.33 -23.85
C GLY A 168 10.19 -6.35 -24.98
N GLU A 169 9.24 -5.53 -25.45
CA GLU A 169 9.52 -4.54 -26.47
C GLU A 169 10.13 -3.27 -25.87
N PRO A 170 11.23 -2.75 -26.43
CA PRO A 170 11.84 -1.52 -25.98
C PRO A 170 10.90 -0.35 -26.27
N ILE A 171 10.70 0.52 -25.25
CA ILE A 171 9.99 1.78 -25.41
C ILE A 171 10.77 2.61 -26.44
N SER A 172 10.18 2.83 -27.61
CA SER A 172 10.73 3.77 -28.58
C SER A 172 10.61 5.18 -28.04
N GLU A 173 11.76 5.80 -27.75
CA GLU A 173 11.84 7.22 -27.48
C GLU A 173 11.41 8.01 -28.72
N SER A 174 10.37 8.83 -28.57
CA SER A 174 9.99 9.86 -29.52
C SER A 174 9.77 11.17 -28.78
#